data_f37126a8b8cb68b1b2ab85df37aff483
#
_entry.id   f37126a8b8cb68b1b2ab85df37aff483
#
_cell.length_a   1.000
_cell.length_b   1.000
_cell.length_c   1.000
_cell.angle_alpha   90.00
_cell.angle_beta   90.00
_cell.angle_gamma   90.00
#
_symmetry.space_group_name_H-M   'P 1'
#
loop_
_entity.id
_entity.type
_entity.pdbx_description
1 polymer ?
#
loop_
_entity_poly.entity_id
_entity_poly.type
_entity_poly.pdbx_seq_one_letter_code
_entity_poly.pdbx_strand_id
1 'polypeptide(L)'
;MKIIVPFLGTFWVVSIIYLNDKYPDVEWDWENINTRDMYFPKNFIWGTATAAHQVEGFNTNNNWYRWEHSFDQNGNSRIHNNDKSGDAADHWNLYKQDINLMKNIGVNAYRFSVEWSKIMPTINKI
;
A
#
# COMPACT_ATOMS: atom_id res chain seq x y z
N MET A 1 24.73 -11.66 41.90
CA MET A 1 23.67 -11.65 40.86
C MET A 1 22.42 -10.83 41.21
N LYS A 2 22.20 -10.37 42.44
CA LYS A 2 20.99 -9.60 42.88
C LYS A 2 21.05 -8.08 42.65
N ILE A 3 22.20 -7.50 42.27
CA ILE A 3 22.37 -6.03 42.12
C ILE A 3 22.21 -5.55 40.65
N ILE A 4 22.39 -6.44 39.68
CA ILE A 4 22.38 -6.09 38.25
C ILE A 4 20.96 -5.82 37.74
N VAL A 5 19.95 -6.55 38.23
CA VAL A 5 18.56 -6.45 37.77
C VAL A 5 17.92 -5.10 38.09
N PRO A 6 18.04 -4.54 39.32
CA PRO A 6 17.51 -3.21 39.62
C PRO A 6 18.24 -2.10 38.84
N PHE A 7 19.54 -2.25 38.54
CA PHE A 7 20.31 -1.28 37.79
C PHE A 7 19.90 -1.21 36.32
N LEU A 8 19.60 -2.35 35.69
CA LEU A 8 19.06 -2.41 34.34
C LEU A 8 17.64 -1.81 34.27
N GLY A 9 16.81 -2.06 35.26
CA GLY A 9 15.46 -1.48 35.34
C GLY A 9 15.45 0.04 35.47
N THR A 10 16.30 0.59 36.36
CA THR A 10 16.43 2.06 36.51
C THR A 10 17.03 2.71 35.27
N PHE A 11 18.01 2.11 34.63
CA PHE A 11 18.56 2.62 33.37
C PHE A 11 17.49 2.67 32.27
N TRP A 12 16.66 1.64 32.17
CA TRP A 12 15.61 1.57 31.15
C TRP A 12 14.53 2.64 31.37
N VAL A 13 14.08 2.83 32.60
CA VAL A 13 13.11 3.88 32.96
C VAL A 13 13.66 5.28 32.67
N VAL A 14 14.89 5.56 33.08
CA VAL A 14 15.55 6.85 32.81
C VAL A 14 15.69 7.09 31.31
N SER A 15 16.04 6.05 30.54
CA SER A 15 16.13 6.14 29.08
C SER A 15 14.79 6.46 28.44
N ILE A 16 13.70 5.84 28.89
CA ILE A 16 12.34 6.14 28.38
C ILE A 16 11.93 7.57 28.71
N ILE A 17 12.15 8.03 29.94
CA ILE A 17 11.85 9.41 30.35
C ILE A 17 12.63 10.41 29.48
N TYR A 18 13.94 10.16 29.29
CA TYR A 18 14.79 11.01 28.46
C TYR A 18 14.35 11.02 26.99
N LEU A 19 13.97 9.87 26.43
CA LEU A 19 13.50 9.77 25.06
C LEU A 19 12.14 10.45 24.85
N ASN A 20 11.21 10.32 25.79
CA ASN A 20 9.93 11.03 25.72
C ASN A 20 10.08 12.54 25.84
N ASP A 21 11.00 13.02 26.68
CA ASP A 21 11.29 14.44 26.81
C ASP A 21 11.97 15.00 25.54
N LYS A 22 12.90 14.25 24.97
CA LYS A 22 13.66 14.68 23.78
C LYS A 22 12.89 14.52 22.47
N TYR A 23 12.01 13.54 22.40
CA TYR A 23 11.20 13.21 21.24
C TYR A 23 9.73 13.05 21.66
N PRO A 24 9.07 14.16 22.05
CA PRO A 24 7.65 14.11 22.39
C PRO A 24 6.84 13.63 21.20
N ASP A 25 5.78 12.89 21.46
CA ASP A 25 4.83 12.51 20.42
C ASP A 25 4.29 13.76 19.74
N VAL A 26 4.35 13.82 18.43
CA VAL A 26 3.80 14.93 17.66
C VAL A 26 2.29 14.74 17.58
N GLU A 27 1.56 15.44 18.45
CA GLU A 27 0.11 15.54 18.31
C GLU A 27 -0.22 16.54 17.19
N TRP A 28 -0.87 16.03 16.13
CA TRP A 28 -1.34 16.89 15.06
C TRP A 28 -2.65 17.55 15.45
N ASP A 29 -2.61 18.86 15.61
CA ASP A 29 -3.82 19.68 15.78
C ASP A 29 -4.49 19.92 14.42
N TRP A 30 -5.33 18.98 14.02
CA TRP A 30 -6.02 19.00 12.73
C TRP A 30 -6.98 20.18 12.59
N GLU A 31 -7.48 20.74 13.70
CA GLU A 31 -8.43 21.86 13.71
C GLU A 31 -7.74 23.20 13.44
N ASN A 32 -6.48 23.32 13.80
CA ASN A 32 -5.70 24.55 13.68
C ASN A 32 -4.65 24.53 12.56
N ILE A 33 -4.66 23.52 11.68
CA ILE A 33 -3.75 23.48 10.56
C ILE A 33 -4.06 24.62 9.57
N ASN A 34 -3.13 25.59 9.45
CA ASN A 34 -3.23 26.64 8.46
C ASN A 34 -2.81 26.13 7.07
N THR A 35 -3.78 25.66 6.30
CA THR A 35 -3.53 25.16 4.94
C THR A 35 -3.07 26.24 3.95
N ARG A 36 -3.22 27.53 4.29
CA ARG A 36 -2.81 28.65 3.43
C ARG A 36 -1.28 28.78 3.32
N ASP A 37 -0.56 28.29 4.34
CA ASP A 37 0.90 28.32 4.37
C ASP A 37 1.54 27.02 3.87
N MET A 38 0.70 26.07 3.41
CA MET A 38 1.15 24.82 2.81
C MET A 38 1.29 24.99 1.30
N TYR A 39 2.51 25.18 0.83
CA TYR A 39 2.78 25.16 -0.60
C TYR A 39 3.81 24.12 -0.97
N PHE A 40 3.54 23.52 -2.11
CA PHE A 40 4.45 22.60 -2.76
C PHE A 40 5.19 23.32 -3.89
N PRO A 41 6.42 22.91 -4.21
CA PRO A 41 7.13 23.46 -5.37
C PRO A 41 6.27 23.36 -6.64
N LYS A 42 6.45 24.32 -7.57
CA LYS A 42 5.68 24.36 -8.84
C LYS A 42 5.71 23.04 -9.62
N ASN A 43 6.82 22.29 -9.51
CA ASN A 43 7.02 21.05 -10.24
C ASN A 43 6.78 19.81 -9.34
N PHE A 44 6.05 19.96 -8.23
CA PHE A 44 5.74 18.84 -7.37
C PHE A 44 4.86 17.84 -8.11
N ILE A 45 5.22 16.56 -8.00
CA ILE A 45 4.50 15.47 -8.67
C ILE A 45 3.41 14.95 -7.72
N TRP A 46 2.17 15.25 -8.08
CA TRP A 46 0.99 14.65 -7.47
C TRP A 46 0.60 13.43 -8.28
N GLY A 47 0.70 12.25 -7.70
CA GLY A 47 0.48 11.04 -8.44
C GLY A 47 -0.36 10.01 -7.72
N THR A 48 -0.93 9.13 -8.53
CA THR A 48 -1.54 7.88 -8.07
C THR A 48 -0.74 6.70 -8.56
N ALA A 49 -0.90 5.55 -7.89
CA ALA A 49 -0.25 4.31 -8.30
C ALA A 49 -1.22 3.13 -8.17
N THR A 50 -1.21 2.25 -9.16
CA THR A 50 -1.97 1.00 -9.15
C THR A 50 -1.09 -0.18 -9.53
N ALA A 51 -1.50 -1.37 -9.07
CA ALA A 51 -0.87 -2.63 -9.46
C ALA A 51 -1.90 -3.51 -10.20
N ALA A 52 -1.47 -4.11 -11.29
CA ALA A 52 -2.32 -4.85 -12.22
C ALA A 52 -3.26 -5.86 -11.53
N HIS A 53 -2.72 -6.76 -10.74
CA HIS A 53 -3.52 -7.80 -10.07
C HIS A 53 -4.54 -7.23 -9.07
N GLN A 54 -4.25 -6.06 -8.50
CA GLN A 54 -5.13 -5.43 -7.50
C GLN A 54 -6.31 -4.67 -8.10
N VAL A 55 -6.19 -4.19 -9.33
CA VAL A 55 -7.20 -3.29 -9.90
C VAL A 55 -7.79 -3.73 -11.23
N GLU A 56 -7.06 -4.48 -12.05
CA GLU A 56 -7.50 -4.78 -13.42
C GLU A 56 -8.74 -5.68 -13.49
N GLY A 57 -8.87 -6.62 -12.55
CA GLY A 57 -9.91 -7.65 -12.57
C GLY A 57 -9.65 -8.80 -13.55
N PHE A 58 -10.20 -9.96 -13.25
CA PHE A 58 -10.19 -11.17 -14.11
C PHE A 58 -8.78 -11.62 -14.56
N ASN A 59 -7.77 -11.43 -13.73
CA ASN A 59 -6.40 -11.87 -13.97
C ASN A 59 -6.26 -13.35 -13.63
N THR A 60 -6.47 -14.24 -14.59
CA THR A 60 -6.56 -15.69 -14.37
C THR A 60 -5.31 -16.48 -14.81
N ASN A 61 -4.33 -15.82 -15.43
CA ASN A 61 -3.16 -16.48 -16.02
C ASN A 61 -1.84 -15.95 -15.46
N ASN A 62 -1.79 -15.62 -14.18
CA ASN A 62 -0.59 -15.14 -13.51
C ASN A 62 -0.28 -15.94 -12.25
N ASN A 63 0.86 -15.66 -11.62
CA ASN A 63 1.32 -16.33 -10.40
C ASN A 63 0.49 -15.93 -9.17
N TRP A 64 -0.03 -14.71 -9.10
CA TRP A 64 -0.89 -14.27 -8.02
C TRP A 64 -2.23 -15.02 -8.03
N TYR A 65 -2.86 -15.18 -9.19
CA TYR A 65 -4.05 -16.01 -9.35
C TYR A 65 -3.81 -17.44 -8.86
N ARG A 66 -2.68 -18.04 -9.27
CA ARG A 66 -2.33 -19.39 -8.82
C ARG A 66 -2.12 -19.46 -7.31
N TRP A 67 -1.51 -18.43 -6.72
CA TRP A 67 -1.29 -18.34 -5.28
C TRP A 67 -2.62 -18.24 -4.54
N GLU A 68 -3.48 -17.31 -4.88
CA GLU A 68 -4.75 -17.10 -4.20
C GLU A 68 -5.73 -18.28 -4.34
N HIS A 69 -5.56 -19.14 -5.36
CA HIS A 69 -6.34 -20.36 -5.56
C HIS A 69 -5.63 -21.62 -5.05
N SER A 70 -4.50 -21.48 -4.36
CA SER A 70 -3.75 -22.60 -3.81
C SER A 70 -3.96 -22.78 -2.32
N PHE A 71 -3.61 -23.97 -1.85
CA PHE A 71 -3.72 -24.37 -0.45
C PHE A 71 -2.35 -24.74 0.11
N ASP A 72 -2.20 -24.65 1.41
CA ASP A 72 -1.02 -25.16 2.11
C ASP A 72 -1.04 -26.69 2.26
N GLN A 73 0.00 -27.24 2.91
CA GLN A 73 0.12 -28.68 3.14
C GLN A 73 -0.98 -29.24 4.06
N ASN A 74 -1.66 -28.39 4.83
CA ASN A 74 -2.74 -28.74 5.74
C ASN A 74 -4.14 -28.55 5.11
N GLY A 75 -4.20 -28.13 3.85
CA GLY A 75 -5.45 -27.84 3.15
C GLY A 75 -6.06 -26.48 3.46
N ASN A 76 -5.34 -25.56 4.13
CA ASN A 76 -5.81 -24.21 4.36
C ASN A 76 -5.54 -23.34 3.15
N SER A 77 -6.46 -22.42 2.83
CA SER A 77 -6.24 -21.40 1.82
C SER A 77 -5.01 -20.55 2.18
N ARG A 78 -4.20 -20.21 1.18
CA ARG A 78 -3.06 -19.31 1.35
C ARG A 78 -3.46 -17.85 1.54
N ILE A 79 -4.71 -17.51 1.26
CA ILE A 79 -5.28 -16.19 1.46
C ILE A 79 -6.25 -16.24 2.64
N HIS A 80 -6.19 -15.23 3.49
CA HIS A 80 -7.08 -15.08 4.63
C HIS A 80 -8.54 -15.13 4.15
N ASN A 81 -9.41 -15.83 4.88
CA ASN A 81 -10.81 -16.06 4.51
C ASN A 81 -11.04 -16.67 3.12
N ASN A 82 -10.00 -17.15 2.46
CA ASN A 82 -10.08 -17.64 1.08
C ASN A 82 -10.55 -16.56 0.08
N ASP A 83 -10.29 -15.28 0.36
CA ASP A 83 -10.65 -14.17 -0.51
C ASP A 83 -9.91 -14.25 -1.84
N LYS A 84 -10.52 -13.71 -2.89
CA LYS A 84 -9.99 -13.70 -4.25
C LYS A 84 -10.04 -12.30 -4.83
N SER A 85 -9.11 -11.99 -5.71
CA SER A 85 -9.10 -10.72 -6.43
C SER A 85 -10.30 -10.55 -7.36
N GLY A 86 -10.74 -11.62 -8.01
CA GLY A 86 -11.94 -11.65 -8.85
C GLY A 86 -11.96 -10.56 -9.92
N ASP A 87 -13.02 -9.78 -9.91
CA ASP A 87 -13.22 -8.60 -10.75
C ASP A 87 -12.45 -7.35 -10.27
N ALA A 88 -11.95 -7.40 -9.03
CA ALA A 88 -11.21 -6.29 -8.41
C ALA A 88 -11.93 -4.94 -8.59
N ALA A 89 -11.26 -3.94 -9.19
CA ALA A 89 -11.88 -2.66 -9.54
C ALA A 89 -12.32 -2.59 -11.02
N ASP A 90 -12.21 -3.67 -11.74
CA ASP A 90 -12.50 -3.76 -13.18
C ASP A 90 -11.80 -2.68 -14.03
N HIS A 91 -10.62 -2.26 -13.58
CA HIS A 91 -9.86 -1.17 -14.23
C HIS A 91 -9.54 -1.49 -15.70
N TRP A 92 -9.40 -2.75 -16.06
CA TRP A 92 -9.14 -3.16 -17.44
C TRP A 92 -10.25 -2.66 -18.40
N ASN A 93 -11.48 -2.67 -17.99
CA ASN A 93 -12.62 -2.18 -18.76
C ASN A 93 -12.93 -0.71 -18.49
N LEU A 94 -12.67 -0.24 -17.25
CA LEU A 94 -13.05 1.09 -16.78
C LEU A 94 -11.92 2.13 -16.85
N TYR A 95 -10.75 1.81 -17.40
CA TYR A 95 -9.56 2.67 -17.35
C TYR A 95 -9.80 4.10 -17.84
N LYS A 96 -10.69 4.31 -18.81
CA LYS A 96 -11.03 5.66 -19.29
C LYS A 96 -11.74 6.50 -18.23
N GLN A 97 -12.64 5.87 -17.47
CA GLN A 97 -13.33 6.52 -16.36
C GLN A 97 -12.33 6.84 -15.25
N ASP A 98 -11.50 5.88 -14.88
CA ASP A 98 -10.52 6.01 -13.80
C ASP A 98 -9.50 7.10 -14.11
N ILE A 99 -9.01 7.19 -15.34
CA ILE A 99 -8.13 8.28 -15.78
C ILE A 99 -8.85 9.63 -15.70
N ASN A 100 -10.13 9.72 -16.04
CA ASN A 100 -10.90 10.95 -15.90
C ASN A 100 -11.09 11.34 -14.42
N LEU A 101 -11.34 10.37 -13.54
CA LEU A 101 -11.38 10.63 -12.10
C LEU A 101 -10.05 11.15 -11.58
N MET A 102 -8.93 10.56 -11.98
CA MET A 102 -7.59 11.03 -11.64
C MET A 102 -7.34 12.47 -12.09
N LYS A 103 -7.77 12.83 -13.31
CA LYS A 103 -7.71 14.22 -13.80
C LYS A 103 -8.55 15.17 -12.95
N ASN A 104 -9.75 14.74 -12.56
CA ASN A 104 -10.67 15.59 -11.79
C ASN A 104 -10.15 15.88 -10.38
N ILE A 105 -9.40 14.97 -9.75
CA ILE A 105 -8.75 15.22 -8.47
C ILE A 105 -7.43 16.00 -8.61
N GLY A 106 -7.01 16.33 -9.82
CA GLY A 106 -5.87 17.21 -10.07
C GLY A 106 -4.49 16.54 -10.03
N VAL A 107 -4.39 15.21 -10.10
CA VAL A 107 -3.09 14.55 -10.20
C VAL A 107 -2.46 14.75 -11.58
N ASN A 108 -1.13 14.86 -11.59
CA ASN A 108 -0.35 15.12 -12.81
C ASN A 108 0.59 13.96 -13.17
N ALA A 109 0.53 12.86 -12.41
CA ALA A 109 1.30 11.65 -12.66
C ALA A 109 0.47 10.40 -12.33
N TYR A 110 0.69 9.35 -13.10
CA TYR A 110 0.10 8.04 -12.85
C TYR A 110 1.13 6.95 -13.08
N ARG A 111 1.42 6.17 -12.05
CA ARG A 111 2.27 4.99 -12.13
C ARG A 111 1.36 3.75 -12.13
N PHE A 112 1.53 2.88 -13.08
CA PHE A 112 0.76 1.63 -13.17
C PHE A 112 1.63 0.46 -13.59
N SER A 113 1.18 -0.74 -13.31
CA SER A 113 1.65 -1.96 -13.97
C SER A 113 0.51 -2.54 -14.81
N VAL A 114 0.87 -3.35 -15.78
CA VAL A 114 -0.06 -4.06 -16.65
C VAL A 114 0.15 -5.55 -16.46
N GLU A 115 -0.93 -6.32 -16.42
CA GLU A 115 -0.84 -7.77 -16.36
C GLU A 115 -0.34 -8.31 -17.69
N TRP A 116 0.91 -8.76 -17.69
CA TRP A 116 1.57 -9.22 -18.91
C TRP A 116 0.86 -10.40 -19.57
N SER A 117 0.29 -11.28 -18.76
CA SER A 117 -0.43 -12.45 -19.26
C SER A 117 -1.73 -12.11 -20.02
N LYS A 118 -2.26 -10.90 -19.88
CA LYS A 118 -3.36 -10.39 -20.70
C LYS A 118 -2.88 -9.89 -22.06
N ILE A 119 -1.69 -9.26 -22.09
CA ILE A 119 -1.10 -8.73 -23.33
C ILE A 119 -0.53 -9.88 -24.16
N MET A 120 0.16 -10.80 -23.51
CA MET A 120 0.80 -11.96 -24.13
C MET A 120 0.36 -13.24 -23.41
N PRO A 121 -0.84 -13.75 -23.67
CA PRO A 121 -1.38 -14.93 -22.98
C PRO A 121 -0.60 -16.22 -23.27
N THR A 122 0.11 -16.27 -24.40
CA THR A 122 1.04 -17.34 -24.74
C THR A 122 2.28 -16.76 -25.45
N ILE A 123 3.41 -17.48 -25.42
CA ILE A 123 4.70 -17.01 -25.99
C ILE A 123 4.59 -16.52 -27.45
N ASN A 124 3.64 -17.03 -28.22
CA ASN A 124 3.50 -16.76 -29.65
C ASN A 124 2.27 -15.92 -30.01
N LYS A 125 1.62 -15.28 -29.03
CA LYS A 125 0.44 -14.45 -29.27
C LYS A 125 0.58 -13.14 -28.50
N ILE A 126 0.73 -12.08 -29.25
CA ILE A 126 0.59 -10.69 -28.80
C ILE A 126 -0.75 -10.17 -29.33
#